data_3d88fec29a38d2b5465c0a1942d53776
#
_entry.id   3d88fec29a38d2b5465c0a1942d53776
#
_cell.length_a   1.000
_cell.length_b   1.000
_cell.length_c   1.000
_cell.angle_alpha   90.00
_cell.angle_beta   90.00
_cell.angle_gamma   90.00
#
_symmetry.space_group_name_H-M   'P 1'
#
loop_
_entity.id
_entity.type
_entity.pdbx_description
1 polymer ?
#
loop_
_entity_poly.entity_id
_entity_poly.type
_entity_poly.pdbx_seq_one_letter_code
_entity_poly.pdbx_strand_id
1 'polypeptide(L)'
;MINVSEWPQLWLSPGIMGWKLPHFVSISWDQLVLFAALGLVIGSFLNVLIHRLPLMILKADELDTARFNLTTPRSHCPHCKESLAWHELIPLVSYCWRLGRCRHCKQVISVRYPLVEILTAALFCMCLLKFGFGHPAVLGCFFCATLLALAWIDAETFLLPDVLTQALLWVGLIGSAMSLTETSLLDSLAGAVLGYGLLWLVSWGFERFAGKEGMGQGDLKLLAGLGAWLGVWSLLPLLLLASVSGLIFGVTQKFRGQLGHNGHFAFGPFLALSGFACFFLGISMGA
;
A
#
# COMPACT_ATOMS: atom_id res chain seq x y z
N MET A 1 37.76 -5.61 28.55
CA MET A 1 36.89 -6.69 28.05
C MET A 1 35.81 -6.90 29.10
N ILE A 2 34.65 -6.27 28.93
CA ILE A 2 33.51 -6.40 29.85
C ILE A 2 32.65 -7.52 29.29
N ASN A 3 32.51 -8.59 30.05
CA ASN A 3 31.72 -9.77 29.69
C ASN A 3 30.23 -9.46 29.82
N VAL A 4 29.51 -9.37 28.69
CA VAL A 4 28.11 -8.95 28.59
C VAL A 4 27.13 -10.10 28.89
N SER A 5 27.59 -11.21 29.45
CA SER A 5 26.78 -12.42 29.69
C SER A 5 25.98 -12.45 31.01
N GLU A 6 26.01 -11.39 31.82
CA GLU A 6 25.32 -11.34 33.11
C GLU A 6 24.30 -10.19 33.25
N TRP A 7 23.47 -9.98 32.25
CA TRP A 7 22.30 -9.14 32.46
C TRP A 7 21.16 -10.00 32.99
N PRO A 8 20.54 -9.61 34.11
CA PRO A 8 19.54 -10.45 34.76
C PRO A 8 18.31 -10.61 33.88
N GLN A 9 17.89 -11.86 33.66
CA GLN A 9 16.71 -12.32 32.94
C GLN A 9 15.36 -11.94 33.61
N LEU A 10 15.33 -10.87 34.42
CA LEU A 10 14.21 -10.54 35.30
C LEU A 10 13.13 -9.66 34.71
N TRP A 11 13.24 -9.26 33.41
CA TRP A 11 12.23 -8.38 32.78
C TRP A 11 11.50 -8.98 31.58
N LEU A 12 11.65 -10.28 31.35
CA LEU A 12 10.97 -10.99 30.26
C LEU A 12 9.93 -11.95 30.80
N SER A 13 8.92 -11.44 31.49
CA SER A 13 7.68 -12.22 31.65
C SER A 13 6.92 -12.16 30.31
N PRO A 14 6.56 -13.30 29.68
CA PRO A 14 5.78 -13.33 28.45
C PRO A 14 4.32 -13.04 28.79
N GLY A 15 3.90 -11.80 28.73
CA GLY A 15 2.54 -11.54 29.18
C GLY A 15 1.90 -10.20 28.88
N ILE A 16 2.50 -9.23 28.18
CA ILE A 16 1.74 -8.00 27.87
C ILE A 16 2.07 -7.36 26.50
N MET A 17 3.22 -7.61 25.90
CA MET A 17 3.52 -7.15 24.54
C MET A 17 4.35 -8.20 23.84
N GLY A 18 3.74 -8.91 22.88
CA GLY A 18 4.39 -9.91 22.02
C GLY A 18 5.39 -9.32 21.04
N TRP A 19 6.25 -8.42 21.49
CA TRP A 19 7.40 -7.95 20.72
C TRP A 19 8.47 -9.04 20.76
N LYS A 20 8.36 -10.02 19.89
CA LYS A 20 9.56 -10.77 19.50
C LYS A 20 10.48 -9.74 18.90
N LEU A 21 11.47 -9.28 19.67
CA LEU A 21 12.60 -8.53 19.13
C LEU A 21 13.06 -9.29 17.89
N PRO A 22 13.14 -8.65 16.71
CA PRO A 22 13.63 -9.33 15.53
C PRO A 22 14.99 -9.93 15.91
N HIS A 23 15.16 -11.24 15.72
CA HIS A 23 16.49 -11.81 15.67
C HIS A 23 17.28 -10.86 14.78
N PHE A 24 18.37 -10.29 15.27
CA PHE A 24 19.28 -9.48 14.45
C PHE A 24 19.85 -10.41 13.39
N VAL A 25 19.07 -10.62 12.33
CA VAL A 25 19.58 -11.23 11.12
C VAL A 25 20.62 -10.22 10.65
N SER A 26 21.86 -10.65 10.54
CA SER A 26 22.94 -9.82 10.03
C SER A 26 22.62 -9.48 8.58
N ILE A 27 21.89 -8.38 8.39
CA ILE A 27 21.56 -7.88 7.06
C ILE A 27 22.82 -7.28 6.48
N SER A 28 23.27 -7.81 5.36
CA SER A 28 24.43 -7.30 4.66
C SER A 28 24.06 -6.05 3.83
N TRP A 29 25.01 -5.18 3.61
CA TRP A 29 24.81 -3.96 2.82
C TRP A 29 24.36 -4.25 1.39
N ASP A 30 24.85 -5.35 0.79
CA ASP A 30 24.45 -5.79 -0.53
C ASP A 30 22.96 -6.18 -0.59
N GLN A 31 22.41 -6.82 0.43
CA GLN A 31 20.97 -7.10 0.53
C GLN A 31 20.14 -5.83 0.62
N LEU A 32 20.58 -4.87 1.43
CA LEU A 32 19.89 -3.59 1.56
C LEU A 32 19.88 -2.81 0.23
N VAL A 33 21.03 -2.75 -0.44
CA VAL A 33 21.16 -2.12 -1.77
C VAL A 33 20.29 -2.84 -2.80
N LEU A 34 20.25 -4.18 -2.76
CA LEU A 34 19.40 -4.97 -3.66
C LEU A 34 17.92 -4.63 -3.47
N PHE A 35 17.41 -4.61 -2.22
CA PHE A 35 16.01 -4.31 -1.94
C PHE A 35 15.66 -2.85 -2.25
N ALA A 36 16.57 -1.91 -1.99
CA ALA A 36 16.40 -0.52 -2.36
C ALA A 36 16.30 -0.35 -3.88
N ALA A 37 17.22 -0.96 -4.64
CA ALA A 37 17.22 -0.92 -6.09
C ALA A 37 15.96 -1.57 -6.70
N LEU A 38 15.57 -2.74 -6.17
CA LEU A 38 14.34 -3.42 -6.57
C LEU A 38 13.11 -2.54 -6.28
N GLY A 39 13.06 -1.91 -5.10
CA GLY A 39 11.99 -1.00 -4.72
C GLY A 39 11.90 0.23 -5.63
N LEU A 40 13.03 0.79 -6.06
CA LEU A 40 13.05 1.90 -7.03
C LEU A 40 12.48 1.46 -8.39
N VAL A 41 12.88 0.29 -8.89
CA VAL A 41 12.42 -0.24 -10.19
C VAL A 41 10.92 -0.55 -10.12
N ILE A 42 10.47 -1.22 -9.08
CA ILE A 42 9.04 -1.50 -8.87
C ILE A 42 8.25 -0.20 -8.67
N GLY A 43 8.77 0.77 -7.92
CA GLY A 43 8.16 2.10 -7.75
C GLY A 43 7.97 2.85 -9.06
N SER A 44 8.94 2.77 -9.96
CA SER A 44 8.81 3.34 -11.32
C SER A 44 7.69 2.64 -12.11
N PHE A 45 7.57 1.31 -12.00
CA PHE A 45 6.45 0.56 -12.60
C PHE A 45 5.11 0.91 -11.94
N LEU A 46 5.07 1.10 -10.61
CA LEU A 46 3.86 1.52 -9.90
C LEU A 46 3.34 2.87 -10.42
N ASN A 47 4.21 3.80 -10.78
CA ASN A 47 3.79 5.06 -11.40
C ASN A 47 3.03 4.83 -12.74
N VAL A 48 3.45 3.86 -13.54
CA VAL A 48 2.72 3.46 -14.76
C VAL A 48 1.37 2.85 -14.40
N LEU A 49 1.35 1.96 -13.42
CA LEU A 49 0.14 1.29 -12.94
C LEU A 49 -0.88 2.30 -12.39
N ILE A 50 -0.45 3.20 -11.50
CA ILE A 50 -1.27 4.25 -10.89
C ILE A 50 -1.92 5.15 -11.96
N HIS A 51 -1.19 5.47 -13.03
CA HIS A 51 -1.70 6.34 -14.08
C HIS A 51 -2.59 5.59 -15.08
N ARG A 52 -2.20 4.40 -15.53
CA ARG A 52 -2.87 3.72 -16.65
C ARG A 52 -4.05 2.86 -16.22
N LEU A 53 -3.97 2.18 -15.07
CA LEU A 53 -5.00 1.24 -14.66
C LEU A 53 -6.37 1.92 -14.47
N PRO A 54 -6.49 3.09 -13.82
CA PRO A 54 -7.75 3.81 -13.75
C PRO A 54 -8.29 4.23 -15.13
N LEU A 55 -7.40 4.68 -16.03
CA LEU A 55 -7.79 5.07 -17.39
C LEU A 55 -8.34 3.88 -18.19
N MET A 56 -7.72 2.70 -18.05
CA MET A 56 -8.19 1.46 -18.70
C MET A 56 -9.57 1.03 -18.20
N ILE A 57 -9.88 1.28 -16.91
CA ILE A 57 -11.16 0.94 -16.31
C ILE A 57 -12.23 1.99 -16.67
N LEU A 58 -11.93 3.27 -16.50
CA LEU A 58 -12.91 4.35 -16.69
C LEU A 58 -13.23 4.62 -18.15
N LYS A 59 -12.32 4.31 -19.07
CA LYS A 59 -12.46 4.54 -20.49
C LYS A 59 -12.42 3.24 -21.32
N ALA A 60 -12.86 2.13 -20.73
CA ALA A 60 -12.81 0.82 -21.38
C ALA A 60 -13.55 0.81 -22.73
N ASP A 61 -14.67 1.52 -22.84
CA ASP A 61 -15.49 1.61 -24.04
C ASP A 61 -14.91 2.54 -25.12
N GLU A 62 -14.07 3.51 -24.72
CA GLU A 62 -13.49 4.51 -25.63
C GLU A 62 -12.08 4.11 -26.12
N LEU A 63 -11.36 3.34 -25.33
CA LEU A 63 -9.98 2.96 -25.60
C LEU A 63 -9.93 1.60 -26.31
N ASP A 64 -9.25 1.56 -27.45
CA ASP A 64 -8.85 0.31 -28.07
C ASP A 64 -7.85 -0.42 -27.13
N THR A 65 -8.33 -1.42 -26.41
CA THR A 65 -7.54 -2.20 -25.44
C THR A 65 -6.33 -2.89 -26.06
N ALA A 66 -6.34 -3.13 -27.37
CA ALA A 66 -5.19 -3.63 -28.10
C ALA A 66 -4.08 -2.57 -28.23
N ARG A 67 -4.44 -1.30 -28.24
CA ARG A 67 -3.50 -0.18 -28.39
C ARG A 67 -3.14 0.52 -27.10
N PHE A 68 -3.99 0.44 -26.07
CA PHE A 68 -3.74 1.05 -24.77
C PHE A 68 -3.79 0.01 -23.66
N ASN A 69 -2.60 -0.34 -23.12
CA ASN A 69 -2.43 -1.27 -22.01
C ASN A 69 -1.25 -0.84 -21.12
N LEU A 70 -0.85 -1.66 -20.15
CA LEU A 70 0.26 -1.34 -19.24
C LEU A 70 1.61 -1.21 -19.96
N THR A 71 1.79 -1.82 -21.13
CA THR A 71 3.04 -1.81 -21.90
C THR A 71 3.03 -0.84 -23.08
N THR A 72 1.87 -0.64 -23.68
CA THR A 72 1.69 0.23 -24.86
C THR A 72 0.70 1.36 -24.57
N PRO A 73 0.92 2.57 -25.10
CA PRO A 73 2.13 3.07 -25.77
C PRO A 73 3.34 3.18 -24.83
N ARG A 74 4.54 3.42 -25.34
CA ARG A 74 5.72 3.68 -24.51
C ARG A 74 5.51 4.90 -23.60
N SER A 75 6.24 4.94 -22.49
CA SER A 75 6.22 6.10 -21.59
C SER A 75 6.60 7.38 -22.36
N HIS A 76 5.81 8.42 -22.22
CA HIS A 76 5.98 9.68 -22.94
C HIS A 76 5.67 10.87 -22.03
N CYS A 77 6.18 12.02 -22.40
CA CYS A 77 5.87 13.26 -21.69
C CYS A 77 4.38 13.62 -21.86
N PRO A 78 3.62 13.90 -20.78
CA PRO A 78 2.20 14.24 -20.89
C PRO A 78 1.94 15.54 -21.67
N HIS A 79 2.92 16.45 -21.73
CA HIS A 79 2.78 17.75 -22.40
C HIS A 79 3.15 17.70 -23.89
N CYS A 80 4.37 17.22 -24.24
CA CYS A 80 4.84 17.21 -25.62
C CYS A 80 4.65 15.87 -26.33
N LYS A 81 4.17 14.83 -25.63
CA LYS A 81 3.94 13.46 -26.12
C LYS A 81 5.18 12.76 -26.69
N GLU A 82 6.37 13.36 -26.51
CA GLU A 82 7.63 12.75 -26.94
C GLU A 82 7.94 11.53 -26.08
N SER A 83 8.36 10.44 -26.71
CA SER A 83 8.67 9.17 -26.04
C SER A 83 9.93 9.28 -25.19
N LEU A 84 9.89 8.73 -23.98
CA LEU A 84 11.02 8.70 -23.07
C LEU A 84 12.02 7.62 -23.49
N ALA A 85 13.30 7.97 -23.52
CA ALA A 85 14.38 7.01 -23.71
C ALA A 85 14.59 6.14 -22.47
N TRP A 86 15.18 4.96 -22.62
CA TRP A 86 15.36 4.01 -21.51
C TRP A 86 16.12 4.60 -20.30
N HIS A 87 17.13 5.43 -20.53
CA HIS A 87 17.89 6.11 -19.47
C HIS A 87 17.08 7.22 -18.76
N GLU A 88 16.01 7.70 -19.36
CA GLU A 88 15.08 8.65 -18.73
C GLU A 88 14.07 7.95 -17.83
N LEU A 89 14.02 6.62 -17.89
CA LEU A 89 13.20 5.76 -17.03
C LEU A 89 13.96 5.23 -15.81
N ILE A 90 15.26 5.57 -15.67
CA ILE A 90 16.04 5.18 -14.48
C ILE A 90 15.49 5.94 -13.27
N PRO A 91 14.94 5.21 -12.26
CA PRO A 91 14.28 5.82 -11.13
C PRO A 91 15.20 6.81 -10.40
N LEU A 92 14.64 7.90 -9.92
CA LEU A 92 15.30 9.01 -9.23
C LEU A 92 16.44 9.68 -10.00
N VAL A 93 17.34 8.89 -10.61
CA VAL A 93 18.53 9.40 -11.29
C VAL A 93 18.12 10.34 -12.42
N SER A 94 17.19 9.92 -13.27
CA SER A 94 16.71 10.72 -14.39
C SER A 94 16.02 12.01 -13.92
N TYR A 95 15.25 11.94 -12.84
CA TYR A 95 14.56 13.09 -12.25
C TYR A 95 15.56 14.10 -11.67
N CYS A 96 16.53 13.64 -10.87
CA CYS A 96 17.56 14.49 -10.27
C CYS A 96 18.46 15.12 -11.34
N TRP A 97 18.91 14.33 -12.33
CA TRP A 97 19.77 14.84 -13.40
C TRP A 97 19.11 15.95 -14.22
N ARG A 98 17.79 15.85 -14.38
CA ARG A 98 17.04 16.84 -15.18
C ARG A 98 16.35 17.91 -14.34
N LEU A 99 16.62 17.95 -13.05
CA LEU A 99 16.00 18.88 -12.10
C LEU A 99 14.46 18.88 -12.23
N GLY A 100 13.88 17.69 -12.41
CA GLY A 100 12.43 17.52 -12.52
C GLY A 100 11.80 18.11 -13.79
N ARG A 101 12.54 18.24 -14.90
CA ARG A 101 12.04 18.83 -16.15
C ARG A 101 12.17 17.90 -17.34
N CYS A 102 11.18 17.97 -18.25
CA CYS A 102 11.23 17.25 -19.51
C CYS A 102 12.42 17.68 -20.37
N ARG A 103 13.05 16.73 -21.06
CA ARG A 103 14.19 17.00 -21.97
C ARG A 103 13.81 17.92 -23.12
N HIS A 104 12.64 17.71 -23.71
CA HIS A 104 12.21 18.40 -24.93
C HIS A 104 11.49 19.71 -24.63
N CYS A 105 10.40 19.68 -23.87
CA CYS A 105 9.57 20.87 -23.64
C CYS A 105 9.91 21.64 -22.36
N LYS A 106 10.88 21.18 -21.53
CA LYS A 106 11.29 21.79 -20.25
C LYS A 106 10.19 21.90 -19.19
N GLN A 107 9.00 21.37 -19.46
CA GLN A 107 7.90 21.40 -18.52
C GLN A 107 8.22 20.58 -17.26
N VAL A 108 7.73 21.03 -16.12
CA VAL A 108 7.98 20.39 -14.81
C VAL A 108 7.28 19.02 -14.76
N ILE A 109 8.02 18.00 -14.33
CA ILE A 109 7.52 16.64 -14.08
C ILE A 109 7.01 16.59 -12.65
N SER A 110 5.86 15.98 -12.42
CA SER A 110 5.24 15.86 -11.09
C SER A 110 6.17 15.20 -10.07
N VAL A 111 6.24 15.76 -8.87
CA VAL A 111 6.98 15.21 -7.72
C VAL A 111 6.44 13.83 -7.29
N ARG A 112 5.22 13.47 -7.68
CA ARG A 112 4.64 12.15 -7.45
C ARG A 112 5.56 11.02 -7.90
N TYR A 113 6.19 11.16 -9.08
CA TYR A 113 7.04 10.11 -9.65
C TYR A 113 8.20 9.72 -8.72
N PRO A 114 9.10 10.63 -8.35
CA PRO A 114 10.17 10.29 -7.44
C PRO A 114 9.68 9.94 -6.02
N LEU A 115 8.57 10.50 -5.57
CA LEU A 115 8.01 10.19 -4.26
C LEU A 115 7.54 8.74 -4.16
N VAL A 116 6.80 8.23 -5.17
CA VAL A 116 6.37 6.81 -5.20
C VAL A 116 7.59 5.89 -5.26
N GLU A 117 8.63 6.24 -6.04
CA GLU A 117 9.86 5.46 -6.15
C GLU A 117 10.60 5.36 -4.80
N ILE A 118 10.77 6.50 -4.11
CA ILE A 118 11.43 6.55 -2.78
C ILE A 118 10.61 5.77 -1.74
N LEU A 119 9.30 5.99 -1.70
CA LEU A 119 8.43 5.30 -0.75
C LEU A 119 8.46 3.78 -0.95
N THR A 120 8.42 3.32 -2.20
CA THR A 120 8.50 1.89 -2.50
C THR A 120 9.84 1.31 -2.07
N ALA A 121 10.96 2.00 -2.35
CA ALA A 121 12.28 1.58 -1.91
C ALA A 121 12.40 1.52 -0.39
N ALA A 122 11.89 2.54 0.32
CA ALA A 122 11.89 2.58 1.78
C ALA A 122 11.07 1.42 2.37
N LEU A 123 9.86 1.17 1.84
CA LEU A 123 9.00 0.07 2.28
C LEU A 123 9.67 -1.30 2.04
N PHE A 124 10.37 -1.48 0.92
CA PHE A 124 11.10 -2.72 0.63
C PHE A 124 12.26 -2.93 1.60
N CYS A 125 13.02 -1.88 1.89
CA CYS A 125 14.05 -1.93 2.94
C CYS A 125 13.44 -2.25 4.31
N MET A 126 12.29 -1.67 4.66
CA MET A 126 11.59 -1.98 5.92
C MET A 126 11.12 -3.45 5.96
N CYS A 127 10.65 -4.03 4.86
CA CYS A 127 10.32 -5.45 4.77
C CYS A 127 11.55 -6.32 5.02
N LEU A 128 12.69 -6.00 4.41
CA LEU A 128 13.95 -6.70 4.64
C LEU A 128 14.38 -6.61 6.11
N LEU A 129 14.29 -5.42 6.71
CA LEU A 129 14.66 -5.19 8.11
C LEU A 129 13.75 -5.95 9.08
N LYS A 130 12.45 -6.07 8.76
CA LYS A 130 11.48 -6.77 9.62
C LYS A 130 11.58 -8.28 9.50
N PHE A 131 11.65 -8.81 8.28
CA PHE A 131 11.50 -10.25 8.02
C PHE A 131 12.83 -10.94 7.71
N GLY A 132 13.93 -10.21 7.52
CA GLY A 132 15.17 -10.75 7.02
C GLY A 132 15.11 -11.11 5.53
N PHE A 133 16.21 -11.66 5.01
CA PHE A 133 16.27 -12.08 3.60
C PHE A 133 15.55 -13.43 3.41
N GLY A 134 14.42 -13.43 2.70
CA GLY A 134 13.63 -14.64 2.50
C GLY A 134 12.25 -14.38 1.89
N HIS A 135 11.45 -15.43 1.77
CA HIS A 135 10.11 -15.38 1.19
C HIS A 135 9.16 -14.40 1.92
N PRO A 136 9.17 -14.29 3.28
CA PRO A 136 8.32 -13.33 3.97
C PRO A 136 8.61 -11.88 3.59
N ALA A 137 9.89 -11.51 3.38
CA ALA A 137 10.25 -10.18 2.94
C ALA A 137 9.72 -9.88 1.53
N VAL A 138 9.81 -10.85 0.60
CA VAL A 138 9.29 -10.72 -0.77
C VAL A 138 7.78 -10.56 -0.77
N LEU A 139 7.07 -11.36 0.02
CA LEU A 139 5.61 -11.21 0.19
C LEU A 139 5.25 -9.86 0.81
N GLY A 140 6.00 -9.41 1.82
CA GLY A 140 5.84 -8.08 2.40
C GLY A 140 6.06 -6.96 1.37
N CYS A 141 7.04 -7.11 0.48
CA CYS A 141 7.26 -6.17 -0.63
C CYS A 141 6.05 -6.12 -1.59
N PHE A 142 5.47 -7.28 -1.92
CA PHE A 142 4.25 -7.35 -2.72
C PHE A 142 3.07 -6.65 -2.03
N PHE A 143 2.85 -6.94 -0.73
CA PHE A 143 1.83 -6.28 0.09
C PHE A 143 2.00 -4.77 0.05
N CYS A 144 3.20 -4.27 0.35
CA CYS A 144 3.50 -2.85 0.41
C CYS A 144 3.32 -2.16 -0.96
N ALA A 145 3.81 -2.76 -2.04
CA ALA A 145 3.70 -2.22 -3.39
C ALA A 145 2.23 -2.11 -3.83
N THR A 146 1.44 -3.18 -3.60
CA THR A 146 0.02 -3.21 -3.96
C THR A 146 -0.77 -2.19 -3.15
N LEU A 147 -0.52 -2.11 -1.84
CA LEU A 147 -1.21 -1.19 -0.95
C LEU A 147 -0.87 0.28 -1.26
N LEU A 148 0.38 0.58 -1.58
CA LEU A 148 0.81 1.91 -2.01
C LEU A 148 0.14 2.32 -3.33
N ALA A 149 0.06 1.40 -4.30
CA ALA A 149 -0.63 1.65 -5.56
C ALA A 149 -2.13 1.94 -5.35
N LEU A 150 -2.82 1.10 -4.56
CA LEU A 150 -4.23 1.29 -4.23
C LEU A 150 -4.49 2.62 -3.53
N ALA A 151 -3.66 2.98 -2.54
CA ALA A 151 -3.77 4.25 -1.82
C ALA A 151 -3.63 5.46 -2.76
N TRP A 152 -2.69 5.38 -3.71
CA TRP A 152 -2.46 6.48 -4.64
C TRP A 152 -3.55 6.59 -5.70
N ILE A 153 -4.00 5.46 -6.24
CA ILE A 153 -5.10 5.42 -7.21
C ILE A 153 -6.38 5.98 -6.58
N ASP A 154 -6.72 5.55 -5.38
CA ASP A 154 -7.92 6.01 -4.68
C ASP A 154 -7.86 7.51 -4.36
N ALA A 155 -6.69 8.00 -3.92
CA ALA A 155 -6.49 9.43 -3.65
C ALA A 155 -6.68 10.34 -4.88
N GLU A 156 -6.36 9.83 -6.08
CA GLU A 156 -6.47 10.61 -7.34
C GLU A 156 -7.80 10.40 -8.07
N THR A 157 -8.40 9.20 -7.98
CA THR A 157 -9.53 8.81 -8.85
C THR A 157 -10.75 8.31 -8.12
N PHE A 158 -10.70 8.15 -6.79
CA PHE A 158 -11.75 7.51 -5.97
C PHE A 158 -12.09 6.09 -6.45
N LEU A 159 -11.11 5.41 -7.04
CA LEU A 159 -11.27 4.07 -7.60
C LEU A 159 -10.29 3.11 -6.90
N LEU A 160 -10.79 1.95 -6.50
CA LEU A 160 -9.99 0.84 -6.02
C LEU A 160 -10.10 -0.33 -7.01
N PRO A 161 -9.11 -0.52 -7.92
CA PRO A 161 -9.20 -1.53 -8.96
C PRO A 161 -9.31 -2.95 -8.41
N ASP A 162 -10.29 -3.71 -8.89
CA ASP A 162 -10.53 -5.10 -8.46
C ASP A 162 -9.31 -6.01 -8.67
N VAL A 163 -8.57 -5.78 -9.75
CA VAL A 163 -7.36 -6.57 -10.05
C VAL A 163 -6.35 -6.48 -8.91
N LEU A 164 -6.18 -5.31 -8.30
CA LEU A 164 -5.24 -5.11 -7.19
C LEU A 164 -5.80 -5.57 -5.85
N THR A 165 -7.07 -5.27 -5.55
CA THR A 165 -7.71 -5.70 -4.30
C THR A 165 -7.86 -7.22 -4.23
N GLN A 166 -8.20 -7.86 -5.35
CA GLN A 166 -8.27 -9.33 -5.44
C GLN A 166 -6.87 -9.96 -5.37
N ALA A 167 -5.88 -9.38 -6.06
CA ALA A 167 -4.50 -9.86 -5.94
C ALA A 167 -4.00 -9.79 -4.49
N LEU A 168 -4.29 -8.69 -3.78
CA LEU A 168 -3.96 -8.53 -2.37
C LEU A 168 -4.63 -9.64 -1.53
N LEU A 169 -5.93 -9.85 -1.70
CA LEU A 169 -6.71 -10.87 -0.98
C LEU A 169 -6.15 -12.28 -1.20
N TRP A 170 -6.02 -12.69 -2.46
CA TRP A 170 -5.63 -14.06 -2.78
C TRP A 170 -4.18 -14.37 -2.41
N VAL A 171 -3.25 -13.43 -2.60
CA VAL A 171 -1.86 -13.63 -2.16
C VAL A 171 -1.77 -13.73 -0.65
N GLY A 172 -2.57 -12.98 0.12
CA GLY A 172 -2.66 -13.10 1.57
C GLY A 172 -3.15 -14.48 2.00
N LEU A 173 -4.26 -14.96 1.42
CA LEU A 173 -4.84 -16.29 1.72
C LEU A 173 -3.88 -17.43 1.32
N ILE A 174 -3.28 -17.37 0.15
CA ILE A 174 -2.32 -18.41 -0.31
C ILE A 174 -1.07 -18.37 0.57
N GLY A 175 -0.57 -17.18 0.90
CA GLY A 175 0.59 -17.02 1.78
C GLY A 175 0.36 -17.63 3.15
N SER A 176 -0.82 -17.44 3.75
CA SER A 176 -1.18 -18.07 5.04
C SER A 176 -1.38 -19.57 4.91
N ALA A 177 -2.00 -20.06 3.83
CA ALA A 177 -2.16 -21.49 3.56
C ALA A 177 -0.81 -22.20 3.40
N MET A 178 0.19 -21.53 2.83
CA MET A 178 1.54 -22.04 2.67
C MET A 178 2.45 -21.77 3.90
N SER A 179 1.91 -21.20 4.98
CA SER A 179 2.66 -20.78 6.17
C SER A 179 3.83 -19.83 5.87
N LEU A 180 3.68 -19.01 4.84
CA LEU A 180 4.64 -17.98 4.43
C LEU A 180 4.39 -16.62 5.09
N THR A 181 3.23 -16.44 5.72
CA THR A 181 2.85 -15.26 6.52
C THR A 181 2.78 -15.65 8.00
N GLU A 182 2.79 -14.65 8.87
CA GLU A 182 2.67 -14.87 10.34
C GLU A 182 1.23 -15.23 10.77
N THR A 183 0.26 -15.04 9.88
CA THR A 183 -1.16 -15.25 10.15
C THR A 183 -1.57 -16.68 9.83
N SER A 184 -2.31 -17.34 10.74
CA SER A 184 -2.87 -18.67 10.47
C SER A 184 -3.92 -18.62 9.34
N LEU A 185 -4.13 -19.73 8.63
CA LEU A 185 -5.13 -19.78 7.56
C LEU A 185 -6.55 -19.46 8.07
N LEU A 186 -6.91 -19.92 9.27
CA LEU A 186 -8.21 -19.64 9.85
C LEU A 186 -8.39 -18.16 10.18
N ASP A 187 -7.35 -17.52 10.76
CA ASP A 187 -7.38 -16.09 11.04
C ASP A 187 -7.40 -15.26 9.78
N SER A 188 -6.68 -15.68 8.74
CA SER A 188 -6.67 -15.06 7.42
C SER A 188 -8.04 -15.11 6.76
N LEU A 189 -8.68 -16.28 6.76
CA LEU A 189 -10.05 -16.46 6.24
C LEU A 189 -11.07 -15.65 7.05
N ALA A 190 -11.01 -15.75 8.38
CA ALA A 190 -11.89 -14.99 9.28
C ALA A 190 -11.69 -13.49 9.08
N GLY A 191 -10.43 -13.03 8.96
CA GLY A 191 -10.09 -11.65 8.69
C GLY A 191 -10.65 -11.15 7.36
N ALA A 192 -10.55 -11.95 6.30
CA ALA A 192 -11.10 -11.60 4.99
C ALA A 192 -12.63 -11.50 5.02
N VAL A 193 -13.31 -12.52 5.57
CA VAL A 193 -14.77 -12.57 5.62
C VAL A 193 -15.34 -11.48 6.52
N LEU A 194 -14.80 -11.31 7.72
CA LEU A 194 -15.26 -10.28 8.65
C LEU A 194 -14.87 -8.88 8.19
N GLY A 195 -13.70 -8.70 7.58
CA GLY A 195 -13.29 -7.41 7.00
C GLY A 195 -14.26 -6.93 5.93
N TYR A 196 -14.64 -7.81 5.00
CA TYR A 196 -15.67 -7.51 4.01
C TYR A 196 -17.03 -7.27 4.68
N GLY A 197 -17.45 -8.21 5.53
CA GLY A 197 -18.76 -8.22 6.16
C GLY A 197 -19.05 -7.03 7.05
N LEU A 198 -18.06 -6.56 7.82
CA LEU A 198 -18.20 -5.39 8.70
C LEU A 198 -18.53 -4.13 7.91
N LEU A 199 -17.73 -3.81 6.89
CA LEU A 199 -17.99 -2.62 6.07
C LEU A 199 -19.25 -2.78 5.23
N TRP A 200 -19.54 -4.00 4.75
CA TRP A 200 -20.78 -4.28 4.05
C TRP A 200 -22.01 -4.02 4.95
N LEU A 201 -21.97 -4.48 6.20
CA LEU A 201 -23.05 -4.26 7.15
C LEU A 201 -23.24 -2.77 7.46
N VAL A 202 -22.15 -2.03 7.63
CA VAL A 202 -22.18 -0.57 7.85
C VAL A 202 -22.76 0.15 6.63
N SER A 203 -22.29 -0.19 5.42
CA SER A 203 -22.80 0.39 4.17
C SER A 203 -24.29 0.10 3.97
N TRP A 204 -24.69 -1.16 4.13
CA TRP A 204 -26.10 -1.58 4.03
C TRP A 204 -26.98 -0.86 5.07
N GLY A 205 -26.52 -0.75 6.31
CA GLY A 205 -27.22 -0.01 7.35
C GLY A 205 -27.38 1.46 6.99
N PHE A 206 -26.31 2.11 6.52
CA PHE A 206 -26.35 3.51 6.12
C PHE A 206 -27.30 3.74 4.93
N GLU A 207 -27.26 2.91 3.91
CA GLU A 207 -28.18 2.97 2.77
C GLU A 207 -29.65 2.81 3.23
N ARG A 208 -29.89 1.87 4.16
CA ARG A 208 -31.24 1.57 4.65
C ARG A 208 -31.83 2.71 5.49
N PHE A 209 -31.00 3.42 6.29
CA PHE A 209 -31.47 4.46 7.20
C PHE A 209 -31.30 5.87 6.64
N ALA A 210 -30.26 6.15 5.86
CA ALA A 210 -29.97 7.47 5.33
C ALA A 210 -30.41 7.65 3.86
N GLY A 211 -30.77 6.57 3.14
CA GLY A 211 -31.20 6.61 1.75
C GLY A 211 -30.12 7.10 0.77
N LYS A 212 -28.85 6.99 1.13
CA LYS A 212 -27.69 7.39 0.32
C LYS A 212 -26.69 6.28 0.31
N GLU A 213 -25.92 6.16 -0.78
CA GLU A 213 -24.76 5.26 -0.83
C GLU A 213 -23.77 5.63 0.27
N GLY A 214 -23.45 4.67 1.14
CA GLY A 214 -22.66 4.92 2.33
C GLY A 214 -21.16 4.88 2.07
N MET A 215 -20.69 3.90 1.29
CA MET A 215 -19.26 3.63 1.10
C MET A 215 -19.02 2.91 -0.23
N GLY A 216 -17.87 3.17 -0.86
CA GLY A 216 -17.46 2.49 -2.09
C GLY A 216 -17.24 0.98 -1.88
N GLN A 217 -17.70 0.16 -2.82
CA GLN A 217 -17.47 -1.29 -2.78
C GLN A 217 -15.98 -1.66 -2.78
N GLY A 218 -15.13 -0.77 -3.26
CA GLY A 218 -13.68 -0.95 -3.28
C GLY A 218 -13.07 -1.02 -1.87
N ASP A 219 -13.57 -0.19 -0.93
CA ASP A 219 -13.09 -0.17 0.46
C ASP A 219 -13.38 -1.50 1.17
N LEU A 220 -14.54 -2.12 0.87
CA LEU A 220 -14.92 -3.42 1.41
C LEU A 220 -13.91 -4.50 0.98
N LYS A 221 -13.55 -4.50 -0.31
CA LYS A 221 -12.58 -5.45 -0.89
C LYS A 221 -11.17 -5.20 -0.37
N LEU A 222 -10.79 -3.93 -0.20
CA LEU A 222 -9.51 -3.55 0.37
C LEU A 222 -9.40 -4.04 1.82
N LEU A 223 -10.43 -3.83 2.65
CA LEU A 223 -10.42 -4.30 4.03
C LEU A 223 -10.41 -5.82 4.13
N ALA A 224 -11.11 -6.53 3.22
CA ALA A 224 -11.01 -7.98 3.11
C ALA A 224 -9.58 -8.44 2.81
N GLY A 225 -8.91 -7.78 1.85
CA GLY A 225 -7.51 -8.03 1.54
C GLY A 225 -6.59 -7.79 2.74
N LEU A 226 -6.75 -6.67 3.44
CA LEU A 226 -6.00 -6.37 4.66
C LEU A 226 -6.25 -7.40 5.76
N GLY A 227 -7.50 -7.83 5.94
CA GLY A 227 -7.87 -8.88 6.89
C GLY A 227 -7.23 -10.25 6.57
N ALA A 228 -7.09 -10.58 5.27
CA ALA A 228 -6.40 -11.78 4.84
C ALA A 228 -4.91 -11.80 5.21
N TRP A 229 -4.25 -10.63 5.22
CA TRP A 229 -2.83 -10.51 5.58
C TRP A 229 -2.58 -10.39 7.07
N LEU A 230 -3.43 -9.64 7.77
CA LEU A 230 -3.20 -9.20 9.15
C LEU A 230 -4.01 -10.02 10.17
N GLY A 231 -4.95 -10.83 9.69
CA GLY A 231 -5.84 -11.63 10.54
C GLY A 231 -6.98 -10.82 11.17
N VAL A 232 -7.91 -11.53 11.80
CA VAL A 232 -9.15 -10.97 12.36
C VAL A 232 -8.91 -9.97 13.48
N TRP A 233 -7.91 -10.22 14.33
CA TRP A 233 -7.61 -9.38 15.50
C TRP A 233 -7.03 -8.00 15.15
N SER A 234 -6.53 -7.85 13.95
CA SER A 234 -6.02 -6.57 13.43
C SER A 234 -7.11 -5.67 12.84
N LEU A 235 -8.31 -6.20 12.55
CA LEU A 235 -9.38 -5.43 11.90
C LEU A 235 -9.84 -4.25 12.73
N LEU A 236 -10.00 -4.43 14.05
CA LEU A 236 -10.48 -3.37 14.93
C LEU A 236 -9.48 -2.22 15.04
N PRO A 237 -8.20 -2.43 15.41
CA PRO A 237 -7.22 -1.35 15.45
C PRO A 237 -7.01 -0.71 14.06
N LEU A 238 -7.06 -1.49 12.98
CA LEU A 238 -6.97 -0.98 11.61
C LEU A 238 -8.09 0.01 11.30
N LEU A 239 -9.34 -0.37 11.56
CA LEU A 239 -10.50 0.50 11.32
C LEU A 239 -10.48 1.74 12.22
N LEU A 240 -10.07 1.61 13.50
CA LEU A 240 -9.94 2.75 14.40
C LEU A 240 -8.88 3.74 13.89
N LEU A 241 -7.70 3.26 13.51
CA LEU A 241 -6.64 4.10 12.96
C LEU A 241 -7.06 4.77 11.65
N ALA A 242 -7.72 4.03 10.75
CA ALA A 242 -8.24 4.57 9.49
C ALA A 242 -9.30 5.65 9.74
N SER A 243 -10.24 5.41 10.65
CA SER A 243 -11.31 6.35 10.99
C SER A 243 -10.77 7.60 11.66
N VAL A 244 -9.83 7.47 12.61
CA VAL A 244 -9.22 8.62 13.30
C VAL A 244 -8.40 9.45 12.30
N SER A 245 -7.56 8.82 11.48
CA SER A 245 -6.75 9.55 10.49
C SER A 245 -7.63 10.22 9.43
N GLY A 246 -8.67 9.55 8.96
CA GLY A 246 -9.66 10.13 8.03
C GLY A 246 -10.43 11.30 8.65
N LEU A 247 -10.84 11.19 9.92
CA LEU A 247 -11.51 12.27 10.65
C LEU A 247 -10.59 13.50 10.79
N ILE A 248 -9.35 13.30 11.22
CA ILE A 248 -8.36 14.40 11.35
C ILE A 248 -8.18 15.09 9.98
N PHE A 249 -8.04 14.32 8.91
CA PHE A 249 -7.92 14.87 7.57
C PHE A 249 -9.18 15.65 7.17
N GLY A 250 -10.38 15.08 7.33
CA GLY A 250 -11.64 15.73 7.00
C GLY A 250 -11.86 17.03 7.76
N VAL A 251 -11.55 17.03 9.07
CA VAL A 251 -11.63 18.24 9.90
C VAL A 251 -10.64 19.30 9.43
N THR A 252 -9.40 18.93 9.12
CA THR A 252 -8.39 19.89 8.61
C THR A 252 -8.78 20.49 7.26
N GLN A 253 -9.34 19.70 6.35
CA GLN A 253 -9.84 20.18 5.06
C GLN A 253 -11.05 21.13 5.23
N LYS A 254 -11.93 20.84 6.18
CA LYS A 254 -13.06 21.73 6.52
C LYS A 254 -12.57 23.08 7.02
N PHE A 255 -11.59 23.11 7.93
CA PHE A 255 -11.02 24.37 8.42
C PHE A 255 -10.27 25.17 7.35
N ARG A 256 -9.70 24.49 6.34
CA ARG A 256 -9.04 25.15 5.20
C ARG A 256 -10.02 25.62 4.12
N GLY A 257 -11.31 25.36 4.26
CA GLY A 257 -12.32 25.71 3.25
C GLY A 257 -12.16 24.94 1.93
N GLN A 258 -11.42 23.83 1.94
CA GLN A 258 -11.09 23.03 0.75
C GLN A 258 -11.96 21.78 0.58
N LEU A 259 -12.97 21.60 1.44
CA LEU A 259 -13.96 20.54 1.21
C LEU A 259 -14.70 20.87 -0.08
N GLY A 260 -14.53 20.03 -1.09
CA GLY A 260 -15.27 20.12 -2.34
C GLY A 260 -16.79 20.12 -2.05
N HIS A 261 -17.58 20.68 -2.96
CA HIS A 261 -19.04 20.88 -2.79
C HIS A 261 -19.81 19.60 -2.40
N ASN A 262 -19.24 18.42 -2.61
CA ASN A 262 -19.86 17.11 -2.34
C ASN A 262 -19.38 16.44 -1.04
N GLY A 263 -18.39 16.99 -0.32
CA GLY A 263 -17.93 16.45 0.96
C GLY A 263 -17.32 15.03 0.91
N HIS A 264 -17.12 14.45 -0.27
CA HIS A 264 -16.51 13.13 -0.43
C HIS A 264 -14.98 13.22 -0.38
N PHE A 265 -14.37 12.31 0.33
CA PHE A 265 -12.93 12.09 0.32
C PHE A 265 -12.62 10.60 0.19
N ALA A 266 -11.49 10.27 -0.42
CA ALA A 266 -11.03 8.90 -0.58
C ALA A 266 -10.70 8.27 0.78
N PHE A 267 -11.30 7.13 1.13
CA PHE A 267 -11.06 6.44 2.40
C PHE A 267 -9.92 5.42 2.29
N GLY A 268 -9.67 4.87 1.10
CA GLY A 268 -8.62 3.89 0.84
C GLY A 268 -7.22 4.30 1.31
N PRO A 269 -6.76 5.56 1.14
CA PRO A 269 -5.46 5.98 1.66
C PRO A 269 -5.31 5.84 3.18
N PHE A 270 -6.39 6.05 3.94
CA PHE A 270 -6.39 5.90 5.40
C PHE A 270 -6.41 4.43 5.80
N LEU A 271 -7.16 3.58 5.07
CA LEU A 271 -7.10 2.12 5.21
C LEU A 271 -5.70 1.60 4.90
N ALA A 272 -5.06 2.11 3.85
CA ALA A 272 -3.70 1.72 3.50
C ALA A 272 -2.69 2.15 4.56
N LEU A 273 -2.77 3.38 5.06
CA LEU A 273 -1.89 3.89 6.11
C LEU A 273 -2.00 3.05 7.39
N SER A 274 -3.22 2.75 7.82
CA SER A 274 -3.46 1.88 8.97
C SER A 274 -3.02 0.44 8.71
N GLY A 275 -3.19 -0.07 7.49
CA GLY A 275 -2.64 -1.35 7.05
C GLY A 275 -1.13 -1.42 7.18
N PHE A 276 -0.39 -0.40 6.73
CA PHE A 276 1.06 -0.30 6.94
C PHE A 276 1.42 -0.26 8.43
N ALA A 277 0.70 0.53 9.24
CA ALA A 277 0.94 0.62 10.66
C ALA A 277 0.75 -0.75 11.35
N CYS A 278 -0.35 -1.44 11.10
CA CYS A 278 -0.59 -2.78 11.64
C CYS A 278 0.46 -3.78 11.14
N PHE A 279 0.82 -3.73 9.86
CA PHE A 279 1.79 -4.66 9.27
C PHE A 279 3.19 -4.50 9.86
N PHE A 280 3.70 -3.27 10.00
CA PHE A 280 5.06 -3.05 10.50
C PHE A 280 5.15 -3.06 12.02
N LEU A 281 4.16 -2.53 12.71
CA LEU A 281 4.16 -2.44 14.17
C LEU A 281 3.57 -3.68 14.86
N GLY A 282 2.99 -4.61 14.11
CA GLY A 282 2.37 -5.81 14.68
C GLY A 282 1.16 -5.50 15.57
N ILE A 283 0.42 -4.44 15.26
CA ILE A 283 -0.72 -4.01 16.08
C ILE A 283 -1.88 -5.00 15.87
N SER A 284 -2.12 -5.86 16.84
CA SER A 284 -3.28 -6.76 16.90
C SER A 284 -3.83 -6.78 18.33
N MET A 285 -5.14 -7.00 18.51
CA MET A 285 -5.78 -7.05 19.83
C MET A 285 -5.79 -8.47 20.44
N GLY A 286 -5.15 -9.43 19.81
CA GLY A 286 -5.10 -10.83 20.25
C GLY A 286 -3.68 -11.37 20.11
N ALA A 287 -2.89 -11.22 21.15
CA ALA A 287 -1.65 -11.97 21.37
C ALA A 287 -1.75 -12.66 22.72
#